data_0ce6caed16f3f73bcaa793e44165d3d2
#
_entry.id   0ce6caed16f3f73bcaa793e44165d3d2
#
_cell.length_a   1.000
_cell.length_b   1.000
_cell.length_c   1.000
_cell.angle_alpha   90.00
_cell.angle_beta   90.00
_cell.angle_gamma   90.00
#
_symmetry.space_group_name_H-M   'P 1'
#
loop_
_entity.id
_entity.type
_entity.pdbx_description
1 polymer ?
#
loop_
_entity_poly.entity_id
_entity_poly.type
_entity_poly.pdbx_seq_one_letter_code
_entity_poly.pdbx_strand_id
1 'polypeptide(L)'
;MHTFSSCQVRRGVDQGDKGWAIFWGMGLSSGCMVATVLHEIPLQGGDVTDGVVRVGDTVRRPVKPSTPAVHALLRHLESVGFRHAPRVAGFDEAGREIITYVPGTSGLTVANSGDEALAGLARLLREYHDATVGFPLDNQGWEGGSNDDAPPEVIGHCDLTPDNAIFRGETPVALIDFDLARPTTRLFDIVTTLRHWAPIADPIDRPSLQRRADVGARLRLFCDAYGVPPRDRRRLIPLARIRFDRSYTAMRRRAATDGSWARMWEGGAGRRIRRAAAWLDEHEDVLHAHLV
;
A
#
# COMPACT_ATOMS: atom_id res chain seq x y z
N MET A 1 -12.72 28.86 54.52
CA MET A 1 -13.91 28.13 54.05
C MET A 1 -13.96 28.28 52.53
N HIS A 2 -13.43 27.33 51.80
CA HIS A 2 -13.54 27.28 50.35
C HIS A 2 -14.29 26.01 49.99
N THR A 3 -15.47 26.22 49.43
CA THR A 3 -16.36 25.17 48.96
C THR A 3 -15.83 24.57 47.66
N PHE A 4 -15.56 23.28 47.69
CA PHE A 4 -15.28 22.46 46.48
C PHE A 4 -16.61 22.22 45.73
N SER A 5 -16.68 22.71 44.51
CA SER A 5 -17.77 22.39 43.59
C SER A 5 -17.45 21.05 42.92
N SER A 6 -18.27 20.06 43.22
CA SER A 6 -18.16 18.73 42.64
C SER A 6 -18.63 18.71 41.19
N CYS A 7 -17.73 18.37 40.26
CA CYS A 7 -18.10 18.11 38.88
C CYS A 7 -18.69 16.68 38.79
N GLN A 8 -19.98 16.59 38.47
CA GLN A 8 -20.63 15.27 38.28
C GLN A 8 -20.31 14.74 36.91
N VAL A 9 -19.67 13.55 36.88
CA VAL A 9 -19.46 12.75 35.68
C VAL A 9 -20.77 12.03 35.35
N ARG A 10 -21.44 12.37 34.26
CA ARG A 10 -22.53 11.56 33.71
C ARG A 10 -21.91 10.39 32.98
N ARG A 11 -22.15 9.16 33.46
CA ARG A 11 -21.83 7.90 32.80
C ARG A 11 -22.89 7.63 31.72
N GLY A 12 -22.51 7.68 30.48
CA GLY A 12 -23.22 7.03 29.38
C GLY A 12 -22.73 5.59 29.32
N VAL A 13 -23.61 4.64 29.57
CA VAL A 13 -23.31 3.21 29.42
C VAL A 13 -23.64 2.86 27.98
N ASP A 14 -22.64 2.57 27.18
CA ASP A 14 -22.81 1.79 25.95
C ASP A 14 -21.90 0.55 26.05
N GLN A 15 -22.47 -0.59 25.72
CA GLN A 15 -21.82 -1.88 25.93
C GLN A 15 -20.96 -2.19 24.70
N GLY A 16 -19.65 -2.32 24.88
CA GLY A 16 -18.83 -3.12 23.97
C GLY A 16 -17.52 -2.56 23.46
N ASP A 17 -16.75 -1.75 24.24
CA ASP A 17 -15.38 -1.49 23.79
C ASP A 17 -14.40 -1.37 24.98
N LYS A 18 -13.29 -2.12 24.93
CA LYS A 18 -12.20 -2.10 25.88
C LYS A 18 -11.02 -1.35 25.27
N GLY A 19 -10.76 -0.14 25.73
CA GLY A 19 -9.54 0.59 25.44
C GLY A 19 -9.66 2.08 25.72
N TRP A 20 -9.05 2.58 26.78
CA TRP A 20 -9.04 3.99 27.15
C TRP A 20 -7.60 4.53 27.16
N ALA A 21 -7.34 5.60 26.43
CA ALA A 21 -6.12 6.39 26.56
C ALA A 21 -6.48 7.82 27.04
N ILE A 22 -5.85 8.27 28.12
CA ILE A 22 -6.06 9.63 28.68
C ILE A 22 -4.81 10.47 28.40
N PHE A 23 -4.97 11.60 27.71
CA PHE A 23 -3.92 12.60 27.50
C PHE A 23 -4.09 13.79 28.44
N TRP A 24 -2.99 14.22 29.06
CA TRP A 24 -2.93 15.47 29.83
C TRP A 24 -2.10 16.50 29.07
N GLY A 25 -2.68 17.63 28.77
CA GLY A 25 -1.96 18.81 28.28
C GLY A 25 -2.12 19.97 29.26
N MET A 26 -1.03 20.54 29.74
CA MET A 26 -1.05 21.73 30.61
C MET A 26 -1.01 23.00 29.75
N GLY A 27 -2.10 23.74 29.73
CA GLY A 27 -2.16 25.09 29.19
C GLY A 27 -2.87 26.01 30.16
N LEU A 28 -2.24 27.13 30.53
CA LEU A 28 -2.76 28.13 31.48
C LEU A 28 -3.77 29.04 30.79
N SER A 29 -5.05 28.70 30.84
CA SER A 29 -6.17 29.64 30.78
C SER A 29 -7.43 28.93 31.26
N SER A 30 -8.25 29.64 32.06
CA SER A 30 -9.48 29.13 32.69
C SER A 30 -10.59 28.88 31.66
N GLY A 31 -10.44 27.80 30.89
CA GLY A 31 -11.48 27.25 30.06
C GLY A 31 -11.63 25.76 30.43
N CYS A 32 -12.85 25.31 30.63
CA CYS A 32 -13.17 23.90 30.86
C CYS A 32 -12.69 23.08 29.67
N MET A 33 -11.54 22.38 29.83
CA MET A 33 -11.06 21.47 28.79
C MET A 33 -11.94 20.22 28.80
N VAL A 34 -12.76 20.07 27.76
CA VAL A 34 -13.43 18.82 27.48
C VAL A 34 -12.36 17.88 26.92
N ALA A 35 -11.96 16.89 27.73
CA ALA A 35 -11.09 15.82 27.23
C ALA A 35 -11.86 15.06 26.15
N THR A 36 -11.50 15.26 24.89
CA THR A 36 -12.05 14.48 23.78
C THR A 36 -11.41 13.09 23.86
N VAL A 37 -12.21 12.10 24.24
CA VAL A 37 -11.78 10.70 24.19
C VAL A 37 -11.72 10.32 22.72
N LEU A 38 -10.52 10.12 22.21
CA LEU A 38 -10.31 9.62 20.86
C LEU A 38 -10.50 8.10 20.87
N HIS A 39 -11.54 7.62 20.19
CA HIS A 39 -11.81 6.20 20.04
C HIS A 39 -10.86 5.57 19.00
N GLU A 40 -10.35 4.39 19.33
CA GLU A 40 -9.66 3.53 18.37
C GLU A 40 -10.69 2.81 17.51
N ILE A 41 -10.62 2.99 16.21
CA ILE A 41 -11.47 2.32 15.22
C ILE A 41 -10.59 1.32 14.46
N PRO A 42 -10.81 0.00 14.58
CA PRO A 42 -10.06 -0.98 13.81
C PRO A 42 -10.22 -0.72 12.31
N LEU A 43 -9.11 -0.66 11.59
CA LEU A 43 -9.11 -0.60 10.15
C LEU A 43 -9.11 -2.02 9.60
N GLN A 44 -10.18 -2.36 8.87
CA GLN A 44 -10.25 -3.61 8.12
C GLN A 44 -9.55 -3.39 6.77
N GLY A 45 -8.59 -4.23 6.44
CA GLY A 45 -7.85 -4.17 5.19
C GLY A 45 -6.36 -4.37 5.44
N GLY A 46 -5.79 -5.37 4.81
CA GLY A 46 -4.40 -5.79 4.97
C GLY A 46 -4.33 -7.21 5.51
N ASP A 47 -3.94 -8.13 4.64
CA ASP A 47 -3.87 -9.57 4.98
C ASP A 47 -2.75 -9.91 5.98
N VAL A 48 -1.88 -8.95 6.34
CA VAL A 48 -0.60 -9.24 7.01
C VAL A 48 -0.38 -8.48 8.32
N THR A 49 -1.00 -7.33 8.57
CA THR A 49 -0.71 -6.52 9.77
C THR A 49 -1.91 -6.42 10.70
N ASP A 50 -1.86 -7.19 11.80
CA ASP A 50 -2.85 -7.09 12.88
C ASP A 50 -2.62 -5.82 13.72
N GLY A 51 -3.69 -5.29 14.34
CA GLY A 51 -3.58 -4.18 15.29
C GLY A 51 -3.49 -2.78 14.68
N VAL A 52 -3.89 -2.62 13.41
CA VAL A 52 -3.98 -1.30 12.78
C VAL A 52 -5.29 -0.63 13.18
N VAL A 53 -5.20 0.58 13.75
CA VAL A 53 -6.38 1.34 14.19
C VAL A 53 -6.32 2.79 13.73
N ARG A 54 -7.48 3.37 13.46
CA ARG A 54 -7.64 4.80 13.23
C ARG A 54 -7.94 5.51 14.54
N VAL A 55 -7.25 6.63 14.80
CA VAL A 55 -7.47 7.52 15.93
C VAL A 55 -7.57 8.95 15.41
N GLY A 56 -8.79 9.46 15.30
CA GLY A 56 -9.02 10.76 14.67
C GLY A 56 -8.54 10.78 13.21
N ASP A 57 -7.63 11.70 12.89
CA ASP A 57 -7.03 11.85 11.55
C ASP A 57 -5.67 11.13 11.41
N THR A 58 -5.41 10.16 12.26
CA THR A 58 -4.17 9.40 12.24
C THR A 58 -4.44 7.89 12.29
N VAL A 59 -3.44 7.11 11.88
CA VAL A 59 -3.39 5.64 11.99
C VAL A 59 -2.32 5.28 12.99
N ARG A 60 -2.62 4.31 13.86
CA ARG A 60 -1.68 3.65 14.78
C ARG A 60 -1.46 2.24 14.28
N ARG A 61 -0.20 1.82 14.17
CA ARG A 61 0.13 0.44 13.78
C ARG A 61 1.43 -0.03 14.44
N PRO A 62 1.61 -1.35 14.62
CA PRO A 62 2.82 -1.90 15.20
C PRO A 62 4.07 -1.50 14.39
N VAL A 63 5.16 -1.24 15.10
CA VAL A 63 6.48 -0.97 14.51
C VAL A 63 7.06 -2.26 13.95
N LYS A 64 7.64 -2.18 12.75
CA LYS A 64 8.39 -3.25 12.08
C LYS A 64 9.87 -2.87 11.96
N PRO A 65 10.76 -3.84 11.70
CA PRO A 65 12.17 -3.54 11.43
C PRO A 65 12.37 -2.54 10.27
N SER A 66 11.46 -2.52 9.29
CA SER A 66 11.47 -1.59 8.15
C SER A 66 10.91 -0.19 8.46
N THR A 67 10.23 0.01 9.59
CA THR A 67 9.60 1.30 9.94
C THR A 67 10.57 2.50 9.84
N PRO A 68 11.83 2.43 10.30
CA PRO A 68 12.74 3.57 10.16
C PRO A 68 13.02 3.96 8.71
N ALA A 69 13.22 2.98 7.81
CA ALA A 69 13.44 3.24 6.38
C ALA A 69 12.18 3.81 5.71
N VAL A 70 11.01 3.25 6.01
CA VAL A 70 9.71 3.75 5.54
C VAL A 70 9.47 5.19 6.02
N HIS A 71 9.75 5.51 7.30
CA HIS A 71 9.63 6.87 7.84
C HIS A 71 10.59 7.83 7.14
N ALA A 72 11.84 7.41 6.85
CA ALA A 72 12.78 8.23 6.11
C ALA A 72 12.26 8.53 4.69
N LEU A 73 11.71 7.51 4.00
CA LEU A 73 11.08 7.67 2.68
C LEU A 73 9.89 8.65 2.75
N LEU A 74 8.96 8.46 3.68
CA LEU A 74 7.77 9.32 3.80
C LEU A 74 8.15 10.78 4.09
N ARG A 75 9.15 11.03 4.94
CA ARG A 75 9.68 12.38 5.18
C ARG A 75 10.37 12.97 3.94
N HIS A 76 11.09 12.14 3.19
CA HIS A 76 11.67 12.58 1.91
C HIS A 76 10.57 12.99 0.92
N LEU A 77 9.56 12.13 0.71
CA LEU A 77 8.42 12.43 -0.15
C LEU A 77 7.73 13.75 0.24
N GLU A 78 7.59 13.98 1.55
CA GLU A 78 7.07 15.25 2.05
C GLU A 78 7.98 16.42 1.70
N SER A 79 9.28 16.29 1.89
CA SER A 79 10.27 17.34 1.65
C SER A 79 10.37 17.76 0.18
N VAL A 80 10.15 16.83 -0.76
CA VAL A 80 10.12 17.10 -2.20
C VAL A 80 8.74 17.50 -2.72
N GLY A 81 7.74 17.64 -1.83
CA GLY A 81 6.40 18.11 -2.18
C GLY A 81 5.45 17.05 -2.71
N PHE A 82 5.79 15.77 -2.66
CA PHE A 82 4.85 14.69 -3.01
C PHE A 82 3.76 14.57 -1.96
N ARG A 83 2.51 14.86 -2.35
CA ARG A 83 1.36 14.98 -1.43
C ARG A 83 0.49 13.74 -1.35
N HIS A 84 0.81 12.72 -2.11
CA HIS A 84 -0.01 11.52 -2.31
C HIS A 84 0.48 10.33 -1.47
N ALA A 85 1.01 10.60 -0.26
CA ALA A 85 1.42 9.60 0.72
C ALA A 85 1.06 10.06 2.14
N PRO A 86 0.91 9.14 3.11
CA PRO A 86 0.78 9.49 4.52
C PRO A 86 1.97 10.31 5.03
N ARG A 87 1.75 11.12 6.08
CA ARG A 87 2.81 11.85 6.79
C ARG A 87 3.15 11.15 8.09
N VAL A 88 4.42 11.15 8.45
CA VAL A 88 4.90 10.61 9.72
C VAL A 88 4.60 11.61 10.83
N ALA A 89 3.85 11.18 11.85
CA ALA A 89 3.54 11.99 13.03
C ALA A 89 4.30 11.55 14.29
N GLY A 90 5.05 10.44 14.24
CA GLY A 90 5.87 9.96 15.35
C GLY A 90 5.44 8.62 15.89
N PHE A 91 5.46 8.48 17.21
CA PHE A 91 5.09 7.25 17.93
C PHE A 91 4.18 7.59 19.10
N ASP A 92 3.28 6.67 19.46
CA ASP A 92 2.46 6.81 20.65
C ASP A 92 3.14 6.23 21.91
N GLU A 93 2.47 6.37 23.06
CA GLU A 93 2.99 5.87 24.35
C GLU A 93 3.13 4.35 24.40
N ALA A 94 2.39 3.61 23.55
CA ALA A 94 2.51 2.17 23.41
C ALA A 94 3.64 1.75 22.44
N GLY A 95 4.38 2.72 21.87
CA GLY A 95 5.45 2.48 20.90
C GLY A 95 4.95 2.15 19.49
N ARG A 96 3.66 2.35 19.20
CA ARG A 96 3.12 2.18 17.84
C ARG A 96 3.46 3.42 16.99
N GLU A 97 3.77 3.22 15.73
CA GLU A 97 3.96 4.35 14.81
C GLU A 97 2.64 5.09 14.55
N ILE A 98 2.77 6.40 14.34
CA ILE A 98 1.68 7.31 14.02
C ILE A 98 1.93 7.88 12.65
N ILE A 99 1.01 7.64 11.74
CA ILE A 99 0.98 8.28 10.41
C ILE A 99 -0.39 8.93 10.17
N THR A 100 -0.48 9.88 9.24
CA THR A 100 -1.75 10.50 8.91
C THR A 100 -2.71 9.51 8.24
N TYR A 101 -3.99 9.61 8.58
CA TYR A 101 -5.04 8.90 7.86
C TYR A 101 -5.37 9.62 6.55
N VAL A 102 -5.46 8.87 5.46
CA VAL A 102 -5.86 9.42 4.15
C VAL A 102 -7.33 9.08 3.90
N PRO A 103 -8.25 10.07 3.91
CA PRO A 103 -9.66 9.83 3.67
C PRO A 103 -9.94 9.56 2.19
N GLY A 104 -10.73 8.53 1.92
CA GLY A 104 -11.12 8.12 0.58
C GLY A 104 -11.62 6.68 0.57
N THR A 105 -11.77 6.13 -0.62
CA THR A 105 -12.22 4.75 -0.84
C THR A 105 -11.06 3.92 -1.35
N SER A 106 -10.91 2.69 -0.85
CA SER A 106 -9.92 1.75 -1.37
C SER A 106 -10.15 1.47 -2.86
N GLY A 107 -9.07 1.33 -3.60
CA GLY A 107 -9.10 0.96 -5.01
C GLY A 107 -9.79 -0.37 -5.33
N LEU A 108 -10.07 -1.22 -4.34
CA LEU A 108 -10.88 -2.43 -4.53
C LEU A 108 -12.23 -2.15 -5.18
N THR A 109 -12.85 -1.01 -4.85
CA THR A 109 -14.15 -0.62 -5.39
C THR A 109 -14.05 0.00 -6.77
N VAL A 110 -12.87 0.51 -7.15
CA VAL A 110 -12.63 1.22 -8.42
C VAL A 110 -11.66 0.50 -9.36
N ALA A 111 -11.06 -0.62 -8.96
CA ALA A 111 -10.10 -1.38 -9.79
C ALA A 111 -10.68 -1.85 -11.14
N ASN A 112 -12.00 -1.81 -11.28
CA ASN A 112 -12.74 -2.13 -12.50
C ASN A 112 -13.51 -0.93 -13.07
N SER A 113 -13.45 0.21 -12.40
CA SER A 113 -13.92 1.47 -12.96
C SER A 113 -13.09 1.78 -14.20
N GLY A 114 -13.60 2.64 -15.06
CA GLY A 114 -13.10 2.87 -16.38
C GLY A 114 -11.59 3.14 -16.53
N ASP A 115 -11.23 3.43 -17.73
CA ASP A 115 -9.85 3.68 -18.15
C ASP A 115 -9.20 4.84 -17.39
N GLU A 116 -10.00 5.83 -16.93
CA GLU A 116 -9.48 7.02 -16.25
C GLU A 116 -8.88 6.69 -14.87
N ALA A 117 -9.49 5.80 -14.10
CA ALA A 117 -8.94 5.37 -12.81
C ALA A 117 -7.58 4.67 -12.97
N LEU A 118 -7.46 3.80 -13.98
CA LEU A 118 -6.21 3.09 -14.28
C LEU A 118 -5.13 4.06 -14.79
N ALA A 119 -5.49 4.95 -15.70
CA ALA A 119 -4.58 5.96 -16.24
C ALA A 119 -4.13 6.95 -15.14
N GLY A 120 -5.05 7.36 -14.26
CA GLY A 120 -4.74 8.18 -13.10
C GLY A 120 -3.74 7.52 -12.17
N LEU A 121 -3.94 6.23 -11.87
CA LEU A 121 -3.00 5.45 -11.04
C LEU A 121 -1.61 5.36 -11.70
N ALA A 122 -1.55 5.14 -13.00
CA ALA A 122 -0.29 5.07 -13.73
C ALA A 122 0.48 6.40 -13.63
N ARG A 123 -0.21 7.54 -13.78
CA ARG A 123 0.36 8.88 -13.60
C ARG A 123 0.84 9.10 -12.16
N LEU A 124 0.04 8.69 -11.16
CA LEU A 124 0.41 8.81 -9.76
C LEU A 124 1.64 7.94 -9.42
N LEU A 125 1.72 6.71 -9.94
CA LEU A 125 2.92 5.88 -9.75
C LEU A 125 4.15 6.50 -10.43
N ARG A 126 3.99 7.14 -11.58
CA ARG A 126 5.08 7.86 -12.24
C ARG A 126 5.57 9.03 -11.38
N GLU A 127 4.66 9.82 -10.85
CA GLU A 127 4.95 10.94 -9.97
C GLU A 127 5.65 10.48 -8.68
N TYR A 128 5.20 9.38 -8.09
CA TYR A 128 5.86 8.75 -6.95
C TYR A 128 7.30 8.34 -7.28
N HIS A 129 7.50 7.62 -8.39
CA HIS A 129 8.84 7.21 -8.79
C HIS A 129 9.77 8.42 -9.04
N ASP A 130 9.25 9.48 -9.64
CA ASP A 130 10.04 10.70 -9.88
C ASP A 130 10.37 11.40 -8.55
N ALA A 131 9.47 11.36 -7.57
CA ALA A 131 9.71 11.90 -6.24
C ALA A 131 10.74 11.10 -5.42
N THR A 132 11.00 9.84 -5.75
CA THR A 132 12.04 9.04 -5.08
C THR A 132 13.43 9.19 -5.71
N VAL A 133 13.55 9.89 -6.83
CA VAL A 133 14.87 10.18 -7.45
C VAL A 133 15.69 11.01 -6.48
N GLY A 134 16.92 10.57 -6.20
CA GLY A 134 17.82 11.23 -5.23
C GLY A 134 17.67 10.74 -3.79
N PHE A 135 16.69 9.89 -3.48
CA PHE A 135 16.67 9.17 -2.21
C PHE A 135 17.73 8.06 -2.22
N PRO A 136 18.41 7.77 -1.09
CA PRO A 136 19.43 6.73 -1.04
C PRO A 136 18.87 5.35 -1.43
N LEU A 137 19.54 4.67 -2.36
CA LEU A 137 19.13 3.36 -2.89
C LEU A 137 19.92 2.20 -2.22
N ASP A 138 20.43 2.41 -1.02
CA ASP A 138 21.03 1.32 -0.25
C ASP A 138 19.94 0.30 0.19
N ASN A 139 20.37 -0.94 0.41
CA ASN A 139 19.48 -2.01 0.80
C ASN A 139 19.31 -2.14 2.33
N GLN A 140 19.63 -1.09 3.08
CA GLN A 140 19.56 -1.14 4.53
C GLN A 140 18.18 -0.74 5.06
N GLY A 141 17.68 -1.54 5.99
CA GLY A 141 16.45 -1.24 6.70
C GLY A 141 15.15 -1.57 5.95
N TRP A 142 15.19 -2.05 4.72
CA TRP A 142 14.00 -2.49 3.99
C TRP A 142 13.65 -3.94 4.31
N GLU A 143 12.38 -4.33 4.11
CA GLU A 143 11.93 -5.72 4.30
C GLU A 143 12.45 -6.67 3.19
N GLY A 144 13.61 -6.45 2.69
CA GLY A 144 14.31 -7.24 1.69
C GLY A 144 15.13 -6.36 0.76
N GLY A 145 16.06 -7.00 0.04
CA GLY A 145 16.86 -6.33 -0.98
C GLY A 145 16.08 -6.03 -2.25
N SER A 146 16.78 -5.48 -3.26
CA SER A 146 16.20 -5.30 -4.60
C SER A 146 15.56 -6.58 -5.10
N ASN A 147 14.39 -6.44 -5.70
CA ASN A 147 13.63 -7.53 -6.29
C ASN A 147 13.75 -7.58 -7.82
N ASP A 148 14.71 -6.85 -8.39
CA ASP A 148 15.11 -6.89 -9.79
C ASP A 148 16.60 -7.27 -9.88
N ASP A 149 17.04 -7.83 -11.01
CA ASP A 149 18.46 -8.11 -11.28
C ASP A 149 19.21 -6.89 -11.76
N ALA A 150 18.49 -5.91 -12.32
CA ALA A 150 19.09 -4.66 -12.74
C ALA A 150 19.37 -3.74 -11.54
N PRO A 151 20.37 -2.84 -11.64
CA PRO A 151 20.61 -1.84 -10.63
C PRO A 151 19.34 -1.02 -10.32
N PRO A 152 19.05 -0.74 -9.05
CA PRO A 152 17.88 0.02 -8.68
C PRO A 152 17.96 1.46 -9.18
N GLU A 153 16.80 2.02 -9.55
CA GLU A 153 16.66 3.41 -10.04
C GLU A 153 15.85 4.28 -9.09
N VAL A 154 14.96 3.64 -8.33
CA VAL A 154 13.97 4.28 -7.45
C VAL A 154 13.74 3.44 -6.21
N ILE A 155 13.06 4.02 -5.22
CA ILE A 155 12.38 3.21 -4.21
C ILE A 155 10.98 2.91 -4.74
N GLY A 156 10.75 1.68 -5.21
CA GLY A 156 9.43 1.24 -5.65
C GLY A 156 8.51 1.00 -4.46
N HIS A 157 7.20 1.11 -4.68
CA HIS A 157 6.19 0.73 -3.69
C HIS A 157 6.18 -0.79 -3.46
N CYS A 158 6.35 -1.55 -4.53
CA CYS A 158 6.47 -3.01 -4.59
C CYS A 158 5.26 -3.80 -4.08
N ASP A 159 4.19 -3.12 -3.70
CA ASP A 159 2.92 -3.71 -3.26
C ASP A 159 1.71 -2.83 -3.59
N LEU A 160 1.71 -2.19 -4.76
CA LEU A 160 0.60 -1.34 -5.17
C LEU A 160 -0.60 -2.19 -5.64
N THR A 161 -1.21 -2.87 -4.68
CA THR A 161 -2.49 -3.57 -4.83
C THR A 161 -3.65 -2.56 -4.83
N PRO A 162 -4.87 -2.95 -5.24
CA PRO A 162 -6.04 -2.08 -5.11
C PRO A 162 -6.31 -1.60 -3.68
N ASP A 163 -5.97 -2.39 -2.65
CA ASP A 163 -6.11 -1.98 -1.24
C ASP A 163 -5.17 -0.83 -0.87
N ASN A 164 -4.03 -0.73 -1.51
CA ASN A 164 -2.95 0.22 -1.20
C ASN A 164 -3.02 1.52 -2.01
N ALA A 165 -4.10 1.73 -2.76
CA ALA A 165 -4.39 2.97 -3.46
C ALA A 165 -5.72 3.57 -2.97
N ILE A 166 -5.71 4.83 -2.58
CA ILE A 166 -6.91 5.56 -2.12
C ILE A 166 -7.44 6.47 -3.22
N PHE A 167 -8.75 6.43 -3.39
CA PHE A 167 -9.48 7.16 -4.44
C PHE A 167 -10.53 8.13 -3.87
N ARG A 168 -10.83 9.16 -4.63
CA ARG A 168 -12.03 10.02 -4.50
C ARG A 168 -12.76 10.00 -5.84
N GLY A 169 -13.88 9.27 -5.89
CA GLY A 169 -14.45 8.87 -7.18
C GLY A 169 -13.47 8.00 -7.95
N GLU A 170 -13.17 8.34 -9.21
CA GLU A 170 -12.21 7.63 -10.06
C GLU A 170 -10.78 8.23 -9.99
N THR A 171 -10.56 9.28 -9.21
CA THR A 171 -9.26 9.95 -9.08
C THR A 171 -8.46 9.32 -7.96
N PRO A 172 -7.29 8.70 -8.22
CA PRO A 172 -6.38 8.26 -7.17
C PRO A 172 -5.79 9.48 -6.45
N VAL A 173 -5.84 9.46 -5.12
CA VAL A 173 -5.41 10.59 -4.28
C VAL A 173 -4.23 10.26 -3.39
N ALA A 174 -3.97 8.98 -3.11
CA ALA A 174 -2.77 8.58 -2.36
C ALA A 174 -2.43 7.10 -2.55
N LEU A 175 -1.15 6.81 -2.33
CA LEU A 175 -0.59 5.49 -2.09
C LEU A 175 -0.43 5.32 -0.58
N ILE A 176 -0.74 4.14 -0.06
CA ILE A 176 -0.61 3.78 1.36
C ILE A 176 0.08 2.44 1.52
N ASP A 177 0.50 2.11 2.73
CA ASP A 177 1.16 0.85 3.08
C ASP A 177 2.48 0.60 2.34
N PHE A 178 3.50 1.37 2.74
CA PHE A 178 4.86 1.31 2.18
C PHE A 178 5.74 0.21 2.80
N ASP A 179 5.17 -0.76 3.48
CA ASP A 179 5.93 -1.79 4.20
C ASP A 179 6.82 -2.65 3.30
N LEU A 180 6.40 -2.88 2.06
CA LEU A 180 7.18 -3.60 1.06
C LEU A 180 7.99 -2.70 0.13
N ALA A 181 7.99 -1.38 0.37
CA ALA A 181 8.83 -0.45 -0.39
C ALA A 181 10.31 -0.84 -0.29
N ARG A 182 11.03 -0.69 -1.40
CA ARG A 182 12.45 -1.06 -1.48
C ARG A 182 13.12 -0.52 -2.75
N PRO A 183 14.46 -0.49 -2.80
CA PRO A 183 15.18 -0.22 -4.04
C PRO A 183 14.81 -1.20 -5.15
N THR A 184 14.45 -0.70 -6.33
CA THR A 184 14.07 -1.50 -7.51
C THR A 184 14.17 -0.68 -8.79
N THR A 185 13.89 -1.29 -9.94
CA THR A 185 13.70 -0.54 -11.18
C THR A 185 12.24 -0.09 -11.34
N ARG A 186 12.03 0.99 -12.07
CA ARG A 186 10.68 1.46 -12.42
C ARG A 186 9.85 0.37 -13.10
N LEU A 187 10.46 -0.37 -14.04
CA LEU A 187 9.76 -1.43 -14.77
C LEU A 187 9.32 -2.57 -13.87
N PHE A 188 10.14 -2.95 -12.88
CA PHE A 188 9.77 -4.02 -11.97
C PHE A 188 8.61 -3.63 -11.05
N ASP A 189 8.56 -2.38 -10.59
CA ASP A 189 7.43 -1.89 -9.79
C ASP A 189 6.16 -1.73 -10.64
N ILE A 190 6.29 -1.27 -11.90
CA ILE A 190 5.19 -1.26 -12.88
C ILE A 190 4.61 -2.66 -13.06
N VAL A 191 5.44 -3.67 -13.30
CA VAL A 191 4.98 -5.06 -13.46
C VAL A 191 4.30 -5.58 -12.19
N THR A 192 4.82 -5.21 -11.03
CA THR A 192 4.21 -5.56 -9.74
C THR A 192 2.82 -4.95 -9.59
N THR A 193 2.65 -3.70 -9.99
CA THR A 193 1.37 -2.99 -10.02
C THR A 193 0.40 -3.61 -11.04
N LEU A 194 0.87 -3.84 -12.25
CA LEU A 194 0.08 -4.41 -13.35
C LEU A 194 -0.45 -5.82 -13.06
N ARG A 195 0.26 -6.60 -12.22
CA ARG A 195 -0.23 -7.90 -11.74
C ARG A 195 -1.64 -7.81 -11.15
N HIS A 196 -1.96 -6.71 -10.50
CA HIS A 196 -3.23 -6.48 -9.82
C HIS A 196 -4.19 -5.59 -10.63
N TRP A 197 -3.67 -4.58 -11.30
CA TRP A 197 -4.47 -3.55 -11.98
C TRP A 197 -4.77 -3.86 -13.45
N ALA A 198 -3.93 -4.60 -14.13
CA ALA A 198 -4.21 -5.18 -15.44
C ALA A 198 -4.42 -6.71 -15.36
N PRO A 199 -5.08 -7.21 -14.37
CA PRO A 199 -5.12 -8.51 -13.70
C PRO A 199 -4.42 -9.63 -14.48
N ILE A 200 -3.07 -9.58 -14.53
CA ILE A 200 -2.23 -10.62 -15.17
C ILE A 200 -2.38 -11.91 -14.37
N ALA A 201 -3.43 -12.64 -14.64
CA ALA A 201 -3.82 -13.87 -13.95
C ALA A 201 -4.79 -14.69 -14.80
N ASP A 202 -4.88 -15.96 -14.50
CA ASP A 202 -5.98 -16.80 -15.01
C ASP A 202 -7.32 -16.19 -14.62
N PRO A 203 -8.30 -16.10 -15.54
CA PRO A 203 -9.64 -15.55 -15.23
C PRO A 203 -10.33 -16.17 -14.01
N ILE A 204 -10.02 -17.43 -13.68
CA ILE A 204 -10.59 -18.12 -12.50
C ILE A 204 -10.13 -17.50 -11.18
N ASP A 205 -8.93 -16.91 -11.16
CA ASP A 205 -8.31 -16.29 -9.99
C ASP A 205 -8.53 -14.78 -9.91
N ARG A 206 -9.11 -14.17 -10.96
CA ARG A 206 -9.39 -12.74 -10.97
C ARG A 206 -10.58 -12.42 -10.06
N PRO A 207 -10.57 -11.28 -9.37
CA PRO A 207 -11.75 -10.75 -8.71
C PRO A 207 -12.95 -10.72 -9.68
N SER A 208 -14.16 -10.98 -9.18
CA SER A 208 -15.37 -11.08 -10.01
C SER A 208 -15.54 -9.93 -11.00
N LEU A 209 -15.25 -8.72 -10.54
CA LEU A 209 -15.33 -7.50 -11.34
C LEU A 209 -14.24 -7.42 -12.43
N GLN A 210 -13.09 -8.06 -12.27
CA GLN A 210 -11.98 -8.08 -13.25
C GLN A 210 -11.95 -9.34 -14.11
N ARG A 211 -12.91 -10.25 -13.95
CA ARG A 211 -12.87 -11.55 -14.64
C ARG A 211 -12.84 -11.42 -16.17
N ARG A 212 -13.51 -10.40 -16.71
CA ARG A 212 -13.61 -10.13 -18.14
C ARG A 212 -12.72 -8.96 -18.62
N ALA A 213 -11.76 -8.52 -17.79
CA ALA A 213 -10.88 -7.41 -18.16
C ALA A 213 -10.05 -7.79 -19.39
N ASP A 214 -9.97 -6.87 -20.34
CA ASP A 214 -9.00 -6.93 -21.44
C ASP A 214 -7.63 -6.55 -20.89
N VAL A 215 -6.83 -7.56 -20.58
CA VAL A 215 -5.51 -7.38 -19.97
C VAL A 215 -4.58 -6.62 -20.91
N GLY A 216 -4.60 -6.93 -22.20
CA GLY A 216 -3.74 -6.29 -23.19
C GLY A 216 -4.04 -4.79 -23.33
N ALA A 217 -5.32 -4.43 -23.47
CA ALA A 217 -5.72 -3.02 -23.51
C ALA A 217 -5.34 -2.26 -22.23
N ARG A 218 -5.51 -2.87 -21.05
CA ARG A 218 -5.13 -2.28 -19.77
C ARG A 218 -3.62 -2.11 -19.62
N LEU A 219 -2.82 -3.07 -20.09
CA LEU A 219 -1.36 -2.95 -20.13
C LEU A 219 -0.93 -1.75 -21.00
N ARG A 220 -1.50 -1.63 -22.20
CA ARG A 220 -1.23 -0.51 -23.12
C ARG A 220 -1.59 0.82 -22.46
N LEU A 221 -2.82 0.94 -21.96
CA LEU A 221 -3.32 2.16 -21.31
C LEU A 221 -2.42 2.61 -20.16
N PHE A 222 -2.03 1.68 -19.29
CA PHE A 222 -1.14 1.97 -18.17
C PHE A 222 0.23 2.46 -18.65
N CYS A 223 0.81 1.77 -19.64
CA CYS A 223 2.10 2.14 -20.21
C CYS A 223 2.06 3.53 -20.86
N ASP A 224 0.99 3.84 -21.59
CA ASP A 224 0.79 5.15 -22.21
C ASP A 224 0.68 6.24 -21.14
N ALA A 225 -0.16 6.03 -20.12
CA ALA A 225 -0.41 7.01 -19.06
C ALA A 225 0.80 7.22 -18.15
N TYR A 226 1.57 6.17 -17.86
CA TYR A 226 2.83 6.25 -17.11
C TYR A 226 3.94 6.91 -17.94
N GLY A 227 3.91 6.77 -19.27
CA GLY A 227 4.96 7.20 -20.18
C GLY A 227 6.10 6.17 -20.30
N VAL A 228 5.78 4.86 -20.34
CA VAL A 228 6.78 3.80 -20.58
C VAL A 228 7.24 3.87 -22.05
N PRO A 229 8.54 4.09 -22.31
CA PRO A 229 9.05 4.12 -23.68
C PRO A 229 8.82 2.81 -24.43
N PRO A 230 8.53 2.82 -25.75
CA PRO A 230 8.27 1.59 -26.52
C PRO A 230 9.35 0.52 -26.38
N ARG A 231 10.64 0.91 -26.34
CA ARG A 231 11.77 -0.01 -26.15
C ARG A 231 11.71 -0.79 -24.83
N ASP A 232 11.14 -0.18 -23.77
CA ASP A 232 11.08 -0.76 -22.44
C ASP A 232 9.82 -1.59 -22.24
N ARG A 233 8.74 -1.32 -23.02
CA ARG A 233 7.50 -2.10 -22.96
C ARG A 233 7.72 -3.57 -23.30
N ARG A 234 8.64 -3.87 -24.22
CA ARG A 234 9.00 -5.25 -24.60
C ARG A 234 9.61 -6.05 -23.44
N ARG A 235 10.12 -5.38 -22.41
CA ARG A 235 10.72 -6.01 -21.23
C ARG A 235 9.69 -6.38 -20.16
N LEU A 236 8.43 -5.90 -20.27
CA LEU A 236 7.43 -6.11 -19.22
C LEU A 236 7.04 -7.58 -19.06
N ILE A 237 6.88 -8.33 -20.17
CA ILE A 237 6.50 -9.73 -20.08
C ILE A 237 7.62 -10.59 -19.46
N PRO A 238 8.89 -10.50 -19.90
CA PRO A 238 10.01 -11.16 -19.22
C PRO A 238 10.12 -10.79 -17.73
N LEU A 239 9.95 -9.52 -17.38
CA LEU A 239 9.98 -9.07 -15.98
C LEU A 239 8.79 -9.62 -15.16
N ALA A 240 7.62 -9.77 -15.78
CA ALA A 240 6.47 -10.40 -15.12
C ALA A 240 6.74 -11.85 -14.73
N ARG A 241 7.43 -12.62 -15.59
CA ARG A 241 7.87 -13.99 -15.27
C ARG A 241 8.81 -14.02 -14.07
N ILE A 242 9.84 -13.17 -14.09
CA ILE A 242 10.79 -13.04 -12.98
C ILE A 242 10.04 -12.68 -11.69
N ARG A 243 9.09 -11.75 -11.77
CA ARG A 243 8.28 -11.34 -10.61
C ARG A 243 7.45 -12.51 -10.07
N PHE A 244 6.80 -13.31 -10.91
CA PHE A 244 6.02 -14.46 -10.44
C PHE A 244 6.89 -15.48 -9.73
N ASP A 245 8.04 -15.84 -10.28
CA ASP A 245 8.97 -16.78 -9.69
C ASP A 245 9.49 -16.30 -8.33
N ARG A 246 9.92 -15.03 -8.25
CA ARG A 246 10.38 -14.42 -7.00
C ARG A 246 9.27 -14.31 -5.97
N SER A 247 8.04 -13.97 -6.38
CA SER A 247 6.90 -13.89 -5.46
C SER A 247 6.56 -15.26 -4.90
N TYR A 248 6.57 -16.31 -5.72
CA TYR A 248 6.35 -17.68 -5.27
C TYR A 248 7.39 -18.10 -4.22
N THR A 249 8.66 -17.86 -4.51
CA THR A 249 9.78 -18.23 -3.65
C THR A 249 9.75 -17.44 -2.33
N ALA A 250 9.53 -16.12 -2.40
CA ALA A 250 9.45 -15.26 -1.22
C ALA A 250 8.27 -15.63 -0.33
N MET A 251 7.08 -15.82 -0.91
CA MET A 251 5.88 -16.18 -0.15
C MET A 251 6.02 -17.55 0.51
N ARG A 252 6.56 -18.55 -0.19
CA ARG A 252 6.84 -19.87 0.38
C ARG A 252 7.79 -19.79 1.59
N ARG A 253 8.85 -18.98 1.48
CA ARG A 253 9.81 -18.78 2.56
C ARG A 253 9.18 -18.09 3.77
N ARG A 254 8.41 -17.02 3.54
CA ARG A 254 7.72 -16.28 4.62
C ARG A 254 6.67 -17.13 5.30
N ALA A 255 5.94 -17.95 4.58
CA ALA A 255 4.95 -18.86 5.14
C ALA A 255 5.55 -19.88 6.13
N ALA A 256 6.84 -20.14 6.06
CA ALA A 256 7.52 -21.04 7.02
C ALA A 256 7.81 -20.35 8.37
N THR A 257 7.76 -19.02 8.48
CA THR A 257 8.20 -18.26 9.66
C THR A 257 7.16 -17.27 10.19
N ASP A 258 6.10 -17.00 9.44
CA ASP A 258 5.09 -15.99 9.75
C ASP A 258 3.68 -16.55 9.54
N GLY A 259 2.85 -16.49 10.59
CA GLY A 259 1.50 -17.07 10.58
C GLY A 259 0.54 -16.44 9.59
N SER A 260 0.65 -15.14 9.28
CA SER A 260 -0.19 -14.47 8.29
C SER A 260 0.14 -14.95 6.89
N TRP A 261 1.43 -15.03 6.57
CA TRP A 261 1.89 -15.60 5.29
C TRP A 261 1.58 -17.09 5.17
N ALA A 262 1.62 -17.85 6.28
CA ALA A 262 1.23 -19.26 6.32
C ALA A 262 -0.26 -19.43 5.93
N ARG A 263 -1.16 -18.64 6.53
CA ARG A 263 -2.59 -18.66 6.18
C ARG A 263 -2.83 -18.36 4.68
N MET A 264 -2.14 -17.35 4.12
CA MET A 264 -2.24 -17.02 2.69
C MET A 264 -1.75 -18.18 1.80
N TRP A 265 -0.66 -18.82 2.20
CA TRP A 265 -0.09 -19.97 1.48
C TRP A 265 -1.01 -21.17 1.49
N GLU A 266 -1.55 -21.55 2.63
CA GLU A 266 -2.56 -22.61 2.82
C GLU A 266 -3.83 -22.29 2.03
N GLY A 267 -4.25 -21.03 2.00
CA GLY A 267 -5.34 -20.52 1.16
C GLY A 267 -5.06 -20.56 -0.35
N GLY A 268 -3.92 -21.14 -0.77
CA GLY A 268 -3.60 -21.44 -2.16
C GLY A 268 -2.92 -20.32 -2.94
N ALA A 269 -2.32 -19.34 -2.27
CA ALA A 269 -1.61 -18.24 -2.96
C ALA A 269 -0.51 -18.75 -3.90
N GLY A 270 0.28 -19.75 -3.49
CA GLY A 270 1.30 -20.34 -4.34
C GLY A 270 0.73 -20.98 -5.62
N ARG A 271 -0.44 -21.64 -5.54
CA ARG A 271 -1.11 -22.19 -6.72
C ARG A 271 -1.59 -21.09 -7.66
N ARG A 272 -2.16 -20.00 -7.11
CA ARG A 272 -2.60 -18.84 -7.92
C ARG A 272 -1.43 -18.17 -8.64
N ILE A 273 -0.28 -18.02 -7.97
CA ILE A 273 0.94 -17.44 -8.60
C ILE A 273 1.39 -18.32 -9.78
N ARG A 274 1.43 -19.65 -9.62
CA ARG A 274 1.84 -20.56 -10.70
C ARG A 274 0.85 -20.53 -11.87
N ARG A 275 -0.46 -20.49 -11.61
CA ARG A 275 -1.46 -20.36 -12.69
C ARG A 275 -1.31 -19.04 -13.42
N ALA A 276 -1.05 -17.95 -12.70
CA ALA A 276 -0.83 -16.65 -13.32
C ALA A 276 0.40 -16.63 -14.22
N ALA A 277 1.49 -17.31 -13.83
CA ALA A 277 2.67 -17.48 -14.67
C ALA A 277 2.37 -18.30 -15.92
N ALA A 278 1.69 -19.43 -15.77
CA ALA A 278 1.30 -20.27 -16.91
C ALA A 278 0.35 -19.51 -17.86
N TRP A 279 -0.61 -18.77 -17.33
CA TRP A 279 -1.51 -17.92 -18.12
C TRP A 279 -0.75 -16.85 -18.90
N LEU A 280 0.26 -16.22 -18.27
CA LEU A 280 1.11 -15.22 -18.92
C LEU A 280 1.87 -15.83 -20.10
N ASP A 281 2.43 -17.04 -19.93
CA ASP A 281 3.17 -17.74 -20.98
C ASP A 281 2.27 -18.12 -22.17
N GLU A 282 1.05 -18.59 -21.88
CA GLU A 282 0.07 -18.93 -22.92
C GLU A 282 -0.41 -17.72 -23.73
N HIS A 283 -0.42 -16.51 -23.12
CA HIS A 283 -0.95 -15.29 -23.74
C HIS A 283 0.14 -14.30 -24.15
N GLU A 284 1.43 -14.68 -24.09
CA GLU A 284 2.56 -13.78 -24.33
C GLU A 284 2.46 -13.01 -25.65
N ASP A 285 2.21 -13.70 -26.76
CA ASP A 285 2.17 -13.07 -28.09
C ASP A 285 1.06 -12.02 -28.18
N VAL A 286 -0.12 -12.34 -27.64
CA VAL A 286 -1.28 -11.43 -27.61
C VAL A 286 -0.97 -10.20 -26.77
N LEU A 287 -0.43 -10.39 -25.57
CA LEU A 287 -0.08 -9.29 -24.68
C LEU A 287 1.04 -8.43 -25.26
N HIS A 288 2.02 -9.08 -25.92
CA HIS A 288 3.13 -8.38 -26.56
C HIS A 288 2.66 -7.48 -27.70
N ALA A 289 1.68 -7.92 -28.50
CA ALA A 289 1.08 -7.13 -29.55
C ALA A 289 0.42 -5.83 -29.05
N HIS A 290 -0.03 -5.79 -27.80
CA HIS A 290 -0.55 -4.56 -27.17
C HIS A 290 0.56 -3.62 -26.69
N LEU A 291 1.78 -4.09 -26.51
CA LEU A 291 2.89 -3.33 -25.93
C LEU A 291 3.84 -2.71 -26.98
N VAL A 292 3.73 -3.14 -28.23
CA VAL A 292 4.56 -2.67 -29.36
C VAL A 292 3.83 -1.73 -30.28
#